data_7e4258448138a30af7e1b073cb4a3461
#
_entry.id   7e4258448138a30af7e1b073cb4a3461
#
_cell.length_a   1.000
_cell.length_b   1.000
_cell.length_c   1.000
_cell.angle_alpha   90.00
_cell.angle_beta   90.00
_cell.angle_gamma   90.00
#
_symmetry.space_group_name_H-M   'P 1'
#
loop_
_entity.id
_entity.type
_entity.pdbx_description
1 polymer ?
#
loop_
_entity_poly.entity_id
_entity_poly.type
_entity_poly.pdbx_seq_one_letter_code
_entity_poly.pdbx_strand_id
1 'polypeptide(L)'
;MAPKSIAAAKLIEDLRSFVGRSIYVWGAQGQVNPDKAWITKRERTTRMSRAKQDKNIERVMVLYNLLKSRGVGDVYAFDCSGLLMYHLQQKYGIFSGDASANILYRRCTAITDVKSPFTPEIGTLVFRINSSGTATHIGIVSGYSNGAAQVIECYGRDRGVIEQDWDAEGTAYWDRAGRLPNIVVGAEDSEPATPEVDPDEPVVPVPVEVRGSVNLRTGPGKNYERLCVVRGGTYGLAYPAEDGWSHIVVPKGDSFVEGYMNAKYLEELV
;
A
#
# COMPACT_ATOMS: atom_id res chain seq x y z
N MET A 1 -1.39 -35.96 6.92
CA MET A 1 -0.36 -35.07 6.34
C MET A 1 -0.20 -33.87 7.23
N ALA A 2 1.01 -33.43 7.54
CA ALA A 2 1.21 -32.16 8.24
C ALA A 2 0.61 -31.00 7.42
N PRO A 3 0.03 -29.97 8.07
CA PRO A 3 -0.47 -28.81 7.36
C PRO A 3 0.69 -28.16 6.57
N LYS A 4 0.40 -27.75 5.33
CA LYS A 4 1.37 -27.01 4.54
C LYS A 4 1.70 -25.68 5.22
N SER A 5 2.96 -25.32 5.26
CA SER A 5 3.46 -24.09 5.88
C SER A 5 4.56 -23.47 5.02
N ILE A 6 4.89 -22.22 5.30
CA ILE A 6 5.96 -21.43 4.68
C ILE A 6 6.78 -20.75 5.77
N ALA A 7 8.09 -20.64 5.58
CA ALA A 7 8.95 -19.84 6.44
C ALA A 7 8.58 -18.34 6.32
N ALA A 8 8.53 -17.64 7.45
CA ALA A 8 8.19 -16.21 7.49
C ALA A 8 9.16 -15.39 6.60
N ALA A 9 10.46 -15.63 6.71
CA ALA A 9 11.49 -14.95 5.90
C ALA A 9 11.20 -15.08 4.39
N LYS A 10 10.88 -16.31 3.92
CA LYS A 10 10.58 -16.53 2.50
C LYS A 10 9.30 -15.83 2.03
N LEU A 11 8.26 -15.84 2.87
CA LEU A 11 7.04 -15.11 2.55
C LEU A 11 7.30 -13.62 2.47
N ILE A 12 8.04 -13.05 3.43
CA ILE A 12 8.37 -11.63 3.50
C ILE A 12 9.23 -11.20 2.31
N GLU A 13 10.26 -11.97 1.95
CA GLU A 13 11.05 -11.73 0.74
C GLU A 13 10.16 -11.61 -0.51
N ASP A 14 9.24 -12.56 -0.68
CA ASP A 14 8.31 -12.56 -1.80
C ASP A 14 7.37 -11.34 -1.79
N LEU A 15 6.81 -10.99 -0.62
CA LEU A 15 5.92 -9.83 -0.47
C LEU A 15 6.66 -8.52 -0.74
N ARG A 16 7.90 -8.39 -0.24
CA ARG A 16 8.77 -7.22 -0.45
C ARG A 16 9.03 -6.97 -1.94
N SER A 17 9.08 -8.02 -2.77
CA SER A 17 9.25 -7.88 -4.21
C SER A 17 8.13 -7.10 -4.91
N PHE A 18 7.00 -6.83 -4.24
CA PHE A 18 5.87 -6.06 -4.77
C PHE A 18 5.81 -4.63 -4.26
N VAL A 19 6.67 -4.26 -3.31
CA VAL A 19 6.77 -2.88 -2.81
C VAL A 19 7.15 -1.95 -3.97
N GLY A 20 6.44 -0.84 -4.11
CA GLY A 20 6.70 0.16 -5.16
C GLY A 20 6.38 -0.28 -6.59
N ARG A 21 5.78 -1.49 -6.80
CA ARG A 21 5.41 -1.97 -8.14
C ARG A 21 4.01 -2.58 -8.21
N SER A 22 3.14 -2.13 -7.35
CA SER A 22 1.77 -2.66 -7.29
C SER A 22 0.76 -1.56 -6.98
N ILE A 23 -0.49 -1.86 -7.31
CA ILE A 23 -1.65 -1.01 -7.06
C ILE A 23 -2.67 -1.74 -6.19
N TYR A 24 -3.47 -0.99 -5.43
CA TYR A 24 -4.60 -1.56 -4.71
C TYR A 24 -5.85 -1.57 -5.61
N VAL A 25 -6.42 -2.75 -5.82
CA VAL A 25 -7.72 -2.92 -6.48
C VAL A 25 -8.57 -3.88 -5.68
N TRP A 26 -9.79 -3.50 -5.36
CA TRP A 26 -10.71 -4.31 -4.56
C TRP A 26 -10.87 -5.74 -5.10
N GLY A 27 -10.61 -6.74 -4.24
CA GLY A 27 -10.70 -8.16 -4.55
C GLY A 27 -9.66 -8.66 -5.55
N ALA A 28 -8.57 -7.93 -5.79
CA ALA A 28 -7.49 -8.37 -6.65
C ALA A 28 -6.51 -9.28 -5.90
N GLN A 29 -5.94 -10.27 -6.60
CA GLN A 29 -5.00 -11.25 -6.08
C GLN A 29 -3.89 -11.55 -7.09
N GLY A 30 -3.10 -10.54 -7.47
CA GLY A 30 -1.94 -10.70 -8.34
C GLY A 30 -2.21 -10.50 -9.84
N GLN A 31 -3.30 -9.82 -10.20
CA GLN A 31 -3.53 -9.47 -11.61
C GLN A 31 -2.38 -8.60 -12.13
N VAL A 32 -1.77 -9.02 -13.25
CA VAL A 32 -0.65 -8.32 -13.87
C VAL A 32 -1.15 -7.34 -14.93
N ASN A 33 -0.62 -6.12 -14.89
CA ASN A 33 -0.90 -5.04 -15.84
C ASN A 33 -2.41 -4.89 -16.16
N PRO A 34 -3.28 -4.74 -15.15
CA PRO A 34 -4.71 -4.64 -15.39
C PRO A 34 -5.05 -3.37 -16.17
N ASP A 35 -5.97 -3.48 -17.11
CA ASP A 35 -6.50 -2.32 -17.82
C ASP A 35 -7.56 -1.55 -17.00
N LYS A 36 -7.88 -0.33 -17.44
CA LYS A 36 -8.88 0.53 -16.79
C LYS A 36 -10.27 -0.13 -16.72
N ALA A 37 -10.64 -0.95 -17.72
CA ALA A 37 -11.93 -1.61 -17.77
C ALA A 37 -12.04 -2.68 -16.66
N TRP A 38 -11.00 -3.48 -16.49
CA TRP A 38 -10.91 -4.47 -15.43
C TRP A 38 -10.91 -3.81 -14.03
N ILE A 39 -10.07 -2.77 -13.83
CA ILE A 39 -10.03 -2.00 -12.57
C ILE A 39 -11.42 -1.45 -12.26
N THR A 40 -12.07 -0.81 -13.24
CA THR A 40 -13.41 -0.26 -13.09
C THR A 40 -14.42 -1.34 -12.69
N LYS A 41 -14.42 -2.48 -13.37
CA LYS A 41 -15.32 -3.60 -13.06
C LYS A 41 -15.14 -4.05 -11.61
N ARG A 42 -13.91 -4.18 -11.12
CA ARG A 42 -13.62 -4.60 -9.73
C ARG A 42 -14.06 -3.55 -8.71
N GLU A 43 -13.69 -2.28 -8.88
CA GLU A 43 -14.07 -1.21 -7.96
C GLU A 43 -15.59 -1.02 -7.90
N ARG A 44 -16.33 -1.32 -8.97
CA ARG A 44 -17.80 -1.28 -9.01
C ARG A 44 -18.48 -2.37 -8.19
N THR A 45 -17.78 -3.40 -7.76
CA THR A 45 -18.31 -4.42 -6.84
C THR A 45 -18.31 -3.98 -5.38
N THR A 46 -17.67 -2.87 -5.05
CA THR A 46 -17.69 -2.32 -3.68
C THR A 46 -19.07 -1.82 -3.31
N ARG A 47 -19.42 -1.83 -2.01
CA ARG A 47 -20.68 -1.28 -1.50
C ARG A 47 -20.65 0.24 -1.32
N MET A 48 -19.68 0.93 -1.91
CA MET A 48 -19.53 2.38 -1.84
C MET A 48 -20.48 3.08 -2.80
N SER A 49 -20.75 4.38 -2.56
CA SER A 49 -21.48 5.22 -3.50
C SER A 49 -20.73 5.33 -4.84
N ARG A 50 -21.46 5.62 -5.92
CA ARG A 50 -20.88 5.76 -7.26
C ARG A 50 -19.76 6.78 -7.29
N ALA A 51 -19.94 7.94 -6.65
CA ALA A 51 -18.94 8.99 -6.57
C ALA A 51 -17.65 8.52 -5.86
N LYS A 52 -17.77 7.76 -4.77
CA LYS A 52 -16.59 7.15 -4.12
C LYS A 52 -15.90 6.11 -4.99
N GLN A 53 -16.67 5.30 -5.71
CA GLN A 53 -16.12 4.33 -6.66
C GLN A 53 -15.36 5.03 -7.79
N ASP A 54 -15.89 6.14 -8.34
CA ASP A 54 -15.23 6.93 -9.39
C ASP A 54 -13.91 7.52 -8.87
N LYS A 55 -13.92 8.14 -7.68
CA LYS A 55 -12.70 8.66 -7.04
C LYS A 55 -11.67 7.53 -6.80
N ASN A 56 -12.09 6.37 -6.38
CA ASN A 56 -11.20 5.23 -6.17
C ASN A 56 -10.56 4.74 -7.49
N ILE A 57 -11.33 4.66 -8.56
CA ILE A 57 -10.81 4.28 -9.89
C ILE A 57 -9.77 5.30 -10.34
N GLU A 58 -10.04 6.60 -10.17
CA GLU A 58 -9.09 7.67 -10.49
C GLU A 58 -7.78 7.51 -9.71
N ARG A 59 -7.84 7.31 -8.39
CA ARG A 59 -6.67 7.09 -7.52
C ARG A 59 -5.81 5.91 -8.00
N VAL A 60 -6.45 4.77 -8.26
CA VAL A 60 -5.75 3.59 -8.80
C VAL A 60 -5.05 3.90 -10.11
N MET A 61 -5.75 4.59 -11.03
CA MET A 61 -5.21 4.90 -12.34
C MET A 61 -4.04 5.91 -12.27
N VAL A 62 -4.09 6.86 -11.34
CA VAL A 62 -2.96 7.79 -11.10
C VAL A 62 -1.71 7.01 -10.70
N LEU A 63 -1.82 6.13 -9.68
CA LEU A 63 -0.69 5.31 -9.25
C LEU A 63 -0.21 4.36 -10.37
N TYR A 64 -1.14 3.67 -11.06
CA TYR A 64 -0.80 2.77 -12.16
C TYR A 64 0.04 3.47 -13.24
N ASN A 65 -0.42 4.64 -13.69
CA ASN A 65 0.27 5.37 -14.75
C ASN A 65 1.61 5.94 -14.27
N LEU A 66 1.69 6.37 -13.01
CA LEU A 66 2.95 6.80 -12.41
C LEU A 66 3.98 5.66 -12.41
N LEU A 67 3.61 4.45 -11.99
CA LEU A 67 4.49 3.29 -12.00
C LEU A 67 4.95 2.97 -13.43
N LYS A 68 4.02 3.02 -14.40
CA LYS A 68 4.36 2.79 -15.81
C LYS A 68 5.27 3.88 -16.39
N SER A 69 5.07 5.14 -16.07
CA SER A 69 5.94 6.25 -16.53
C SER A 69 7.37 6.16 -15.98
N ARG A 70 7.54 5.49 -14.83
CA ARG A 70 8.85 5.22 -14.22
C ARG A 70 9.54 3.97 -14.74
N GLY A 71 8.96 3.31 -15.74
CA GLY A 71 9.55 2.11 -16.33
C GLY A 71 9.31 0.84 -15.53
N VAL A 72 8.38 0.85 -14.57
CA VAL A 72 7.96 -0.40 -13.91
C VAL A 72 7.35 -1.32 -14.96
N GLY A 73 8.00 -2.44 -15.24
CA GLY A 73 7.60 -3.40 -16.28
C GLY A 73 6.22 -3.98 -15.96
N ASP A 74 6.15 -4.90 -14.99
CA ASP A 74 4.90 -5.50 -14.52
C ASP A 74 4.40 -4.79 -13.28
N VAL A 75 3.18 -4.24 -13.37
CA VAL A 75 2.44 -3.66 -12.25
C VAL A 75 1.38 -4.66 -11.80
N TYR A 76 1.43 -5.05 -10.53
CA TYR A 76 0.54 -6.05 -9.96
C TYR A 76 -0.62 -5.38 -9.21
N ALA A 77 -1.80 -5.99 -9.26
CA ALA A 77 -2.95 -5.54 -8.49
C ALA A 77 -3.25 -6.50 -7.35
N PHE A 78 -3.42 -5.95 -6.15
CA PHE A 78 -3.82 -6.69 -4.94
C PHE A 78 -4.88 -5.89 -4.19
N ASP A 79 -5.66 -6.54 -3.33
CA ASP A 79 -6.24 -5.90 -2.15
C ASP A 79 -5.46 -6.30 -0.89
N CYS A 80 -5.87 -5.84 0.29
CA CYS A 80 -5.12 -6.07 1.52
C CYS A 80 -4.92 -7.56 1.85
N SER A 81 -5.93 -8.39 1.70
CA SER A 81 -5.84 -9.84 1.89
C SER A 81 -5.32 -10.56 0.64
N GLY A 82 -5.60 -10.03 -0.53
CA GLY A 82 -5.20 -10.59 -1.81
C GLY A 82 -3.69 -10.68 -1.99
N LEU A 83 -2.92 -9.76 -1.40
CA LEU A 83 -1.47 -9.82 -1.36
C LEU A 83 -0.97 -11.10 -0.66
N LEU A 84 -1.49 -11.40 0.52
CA LEU A 84 -1.15 -12.62 1.24
C LEU A 84 -1.71 -13.87 0.55
N MET A 85 -2.96 -13.81 0.06
CA MET A 85 -3.61 -14.96 -0.57
C MET A 85 -3.00 -15.35 -1.90
N TYR A 86 -2.45 -14.40 -2.67
CA TYR A 86 -1.65 -14.70 -3.85
C TYR A 86 -0.51 -15.67 -3.51
N HIS A 87 0.18 -15.48 -2.38
CA HIS A 87 1.25 -16.35 -1.95
C HIS A 87 0.72 -17.63 -1.29
N LEU A 88 -0.13 -17.49 -0.28
CA LEU A 88 -0.58 -18.64 0.52
C LEU A 88 -1.45 -19.61 -0.28
N GLN A 89 -2.22 -19.13 -1.24
CA GLN A 89 -3.09 -19.95 -2.08
C GLN A 89 -2.47 -20.28 -3.44
N GLN A 90 -2.15 -19.25 -4.25
CA GLN A 90 -1.78 -19.49 -5.65
C GLN A 90 -0.34 -19.96 -5.79
N LYS A 91 0.61 -19.35 -5.08
CA LYS A 91 2.03 -19.66 -5.21
C LYS A 91 2.42 -20.94 -4.44
N TYR A 92 1.98 -21.06 -3.18
CA TYR A 92 2.41 -22.13 -2.28
C TYR A 92 1.37 -23.22 -2.04
N GLY A 93 0.11 -23.01 -2.45
CA GLY A 93 -0.97 -23.99 -2.29
C GLY A 93 -1.22 -24.39 -0.83
N ILE A 94 -0.98 -23.46 0.11
CA ILE A 94 -1.20 -23.66 1.55
C ILE A 94 -2.71 -23.62 1.86
N PHE A 95 -3.42 -22.71 1.20
CA PHE A 95 -4.87 -22.58 1.27
C PHE A 95 -5.51 -23.14 0.01
N SER A 96 -6.60 -23.85 0.15
CA SER A 96 -7.39 -24.39 -0.99
C SER A 96 -8.40 -23.40 -1.54
N GLY A 97 -8.74 -22.35 -0.80
CA GLY A 97 -9.72 -21.33 -1.16
C GLY A 97 -9.30 -19.94 -0.71
N ASP A 98 -10.01 -18.92 -1.21
CA ASP A 98 -9.78 -17.52 -0.87
C ASP A 98 -10.11 -17.21 0.61
N ALA A 99 -9.40 -16.23 1.17
CA ALA A 99 -9.62 -15.76 2.53
C ALA A 99 -9.50 -14.23 2.62
N SER A 100 -10.55 -13.60 3.11
CA SER A 100 -10.52 -12.19 3.46
C SER A 100 -9.67 -11.93 4.72
N ALA A 101 -9.33 -10.67 4.98
CA ALA A 101 -8.64 -10.27 6.21
C ALA A 101 -9.33 -10.84 7.47
N ASN A 102 -10.66 -10.83 7.53
CA ASN A 102 -11.41 -11.37 8.66
C ASN A 102 -11.35 -12.90 8.78
N ILE A 103 -11.28 -13.62 7.66
CA ILE A 103 -11.09 -15.09 7.70
C ILE A 103 -9.67 -15.40 8.19
N LEU A 104 -8.66 -14.69 7.71
CA LEU A 104 -7.28 -14.84 8.19
C LEU A 104 -7.17 -14.51 9.69
N TYR A 105 -7.78 -13.39 10.13
CA TYR A 105 -7.85 -13.04 11.56
C TYR A 105 -8.40 -14.17 12.42
N ARG A 106 -9.53 -14.75 12.02
CA ARG A 106 -10.17 -15.87 12.77
C ARG A 106 -9.37 -17.17 12.76
N ARG A 107 -8.41 -17.32 11.85
CA ARG A 107 -7.49 -18.46 11.78
C ARG A 107 -6.21 -18.25 12.55
N CYS A 108 -5.94 -17.02 13.00
CA CYS A 108 -4.79 -16.73 13.84
C CYS A 108 -4.95 -17.32 15.25
N THR A 109 -3.82 -17.70 15.80
CA THR A 109 -3.62 -18.02 17.22
C THR A 109 -2.89 -16.88 17.92
N ALA A 110 -2.80 -16.89 19.25
CA ALA A 110 -2.10 -15.90 20.06
C ALA A 110 -2.48 -14.45 19.71
N ILE A 111 -3.80 -14.22 19.54
CA ILE A 111 -4.31 -12.88 19.24
C ILE A 111 -4.11 -11.97 20.43
N THR A 112 -3.49 -10.80 20.20
CA THR A 112 -3.23 -9.78 21.21
C THR A 112 -3.62 -8.39 20.70
N ASP A 113 -3.78 -7.43 21.62
CA ASP A 113 -3.89 -6.02 21.29
C ASP A 113 -2.54 -5.48 20.81
N VAL A 114 -2.55 -4.64 19.78
CA VAL A 114 -1.37 -3.86 19.39
C VAL A 114 -1.26 -2.66 20.33
N LYS A 115 -0.15 -2.57 21.08
CA LYS A 115 0.12 -1.51 22.05
C LYS A 115 1.58 -1.09 21.94
N SER A 116 1.85 0.18 22.21
CA SER A 116 3.22 0.68 22.28
C SER A 116 3.86 0.34 23.66
N PRO A 117 5.11 -0.17 23.72
CA PRO A 117 5.92 -0.59 22.59
C PRO A 117 5.37 -1.89 21.96
N PHE A 118 5.40 -1.94 20.62
CA PHE A 118 4.96 -3.12 19.87
C PHE A 118 6.18 -3.86 19.32
N THR A 119 6.47 -5.01 19.89
CA THR A 119 7.63 -5.85 19.56
C THR A 119 7.19 -7.27 19.18
N PRO A 120 6.46 -7.43 18.07
CA PRO A 120 5.97 -8.73 17.62
C PRO A 120 7.11 -9.55 17.00
N GLU A 121 6.92 -10.87 16.89
CA GLU A 121 7.79 -11.69 16.04
C GLU A 121 7.55 -11.37 14.56
N ILE A 122 8.63 -11.45 13.77
CA ILE A 122 8.56 -11.33 12.31
C ILE A 122 7.62 -12.43 11.76
N GLY A 123 6.75 -12.08 10.81
CA GLY A 123 5.70 -12.98 10.31
C GLY A 123 4.38 -12.91 11.08
N THR A 124 4.30 -12.14 12.18
CA THR A 124 3.04 -11.82 12.85
C THR A 124 2.13 -11.01 11.94
N LEU A 125 0.87 -11.41 11.83
CA LEU A 125 -0.13 -10.64 11.09
C LEU A 125 -0.71 -9.53 11.98
N VAL A 126 -0.94 -8.36 11.42
CA VAL A 126 -1.58 -7.21 12.08
C VAL A 126 -2.89 -6.85 11.39
N PHE A 127 -3.87 -6.40 12.15
CA PHE A 127 -5.24 -6.20 11.67
C PHE A 127 -5.83 -4.88 12.15
N ARG A 128 -6.60 -4.24 11.27
CA ARG A 128 -7.56 -3.21 11.67
C ARG A 128 -8.92 -3.85 11.91
N ILE A 129 -9.52 -3.52 13.05
CA ILE A 129 -10.80 -4.10 13.49
C ILE A 129 -11.85 -2.97 13.54
N ASN A 130 -12.98 -3.16 12.89
CA ASN A 130 -14.09 -2.21 13.00
C ASN A 130 -14.87 -2.39 14.31
N SER A 131 -15.82 -1.49 14.56
CA SER A 131 -16.67 -1.50 15.77
C SER A 131 -17.50 -2.77 15.96
N SER A 132 -17.71 -3.57 14.91
CA SER A 132 -18.39 -4.88 14.99
C SER A 132 -17.44 -6.06 15.23
N GLY A 133 -16.14 -5.81 15.51
CA GLY A 133 -15.16 -6.86 15.74
C GLY A 133 -14.66 -7.58 14.46
N THR A 134 -14.92 -7.00 13.28
CA THR A 134 -14.54 -7.58 11.99
C THR A 134 -13.21 -6.99 11.51
N ALA A 135 -12.25 -7.84 11.14
CA ALA A 135 -11.02 -7.40 10.53
C ALA A 135 -11.29 -6.87 9.11
N THR A 136 -10.95 -5.60 8.89
CA THR A 136 -11.20 -4.86 7.65
C THR A 136 -9.94 -4.61 6.84
N HIS A 137 -8.78 -4.76 7.46
CA HIS A 137 -7.48 -4.59 6.83
C HIS A 137 -6.45 -5.52 7.48
N ILE A 138 -5.35 -5.81 6.77
CA ILE A 138 -4.32 -6.76 7.19
C ILE A 138 -2.96 -6.33 6.65
N GLY A 139 -1.93 -6.52 7.48
CA GLY A 139 -0.51 -6.45 7.14
C GLY A 139 0.25 -7.60 7.79
N ILE A 140 1.54 -7.68 7.52
CA ILE A 140 2.46 -8.66 8.11
C ILE A 140 3.71 -7.96 8.61
N VAL A 141 4.15 -8.27 9.81
CA VAL A 141 5.41 -7.77 10.37
C VAL A 141 6.56 -8.38 9.58
N SER A 142 7.36 -7.52 8.97
CA SER A 142 8.41 -7.91 8.02
C SER A 142 9.83 -7.76 8.56
N GLY A 143 10.00 -7.05 9.67
CA GLY A 143 11.31 -6.80 10.26
C GLY A 143 11.28 -5.69 11.29
N TYR A 144 12.44 -5.11 11.52
CA TYR A 144 12.64 -3.96 12.40
C TYR A 144 13.55 -2.93 11.74
N SER A 145 13.24 -1.66 11.91
CA SER A 145 14.10 -0.54 11.53
C SER A 145 14.18 0.45 12.68
N ASN A 146 15.39 0.85 13.09
CA ASN A 146 15.60 1.77 14.22
C ASN A 146 14.82 1.39 15.50
N GLY A 147 14.61 0.11 15.74
CA GLY A 147 13.85 -0.41 16.87
C GLY A 147 12.32 -0.42 16.71
N ALA A 148 11.79 0.10 15.62
CA ALA A 148 10.37 0.02 15.28
C ALA A 148 10.08 -1.20 14.39
N ALA A 149 8.97 -1.91 14.65
CA ALA A 149 8.53 -2.99 13.77
C ALA A 149 8.13 -2.45 12.40
N GLN A 150 8.56 -3.13 11.33
CA GLN A 150 8.16 -2.84 9.96
C GLN A 150 6.97 -3.71 9.56
N VAL A 151 6.06 -3.18 8.78
CA VAL A 151 4.88 -3.89 8.27
C VAL A 151 4.81 -3.76 6.76
N ILE A 152 4.68 -4.90 6.06
CA ILE A 152 4.29 -4.92 4.65
C ILE A 152 2.77 -5.08 4.58
N GLU A 153 2.14 -4.23 3.78
CA GLU A 153 0.70 -4.24 3.54
C GLU A 153 0.36 -3.76 2.13
N CYS A 154 -0.76 -4.19 1.58
CA CYS A 154 -1.35 -3.49 0.45
C CYS A 154 -2.24 -2.38 1.01
N TYR A 155 -1.63 -1.20 1.23
CA TYR A 155 -2.17 -0.10 2.03
C TYR A 155 -3.48 0.46 1.46
N GLY A 156 -3.44 0.80 0.19
CA GLY A 156 -4.58 1.44 -0.44
C GLY A 156 -4.32 1.87 -1.87
N ARG A 157 -5.29 2.56 -2.45
CA ARG A 157 -5.31 2.91 -3.87
C ARG A 157 -4.22 3.89 -4.29
N ASP A 158 -3.63 4.57 -3.34
CA ASP A 158 -2.65 5.63 -3.56
C ASP A 158 -1.21 5.15 -3.45
N ARG A 159 -1.00 4.06 -2.73
CA ARG A 159 0.34 3.55 -2.41
C ARG A 159 0.58 2.12 -2.88
N GLY A 160 -0.47 1.31 -3.12
CA GLY A 160 -0.33 -0.10 -3.45
C GLY A 160 0.28 -0.89 -2.29
N VAL A 161 1.28 -1.73 -2.59
CA VAL A 161 2.05 -2.45 -1.57
C VAL A 161 3.21 -1.58 -1.09
N ILE A 162 3.28 -1.41 0.23
CA ILE A 162 4.30 -0.64 0.93
C ILE A 162 4.89 -1.45 2.08
N GLU A 163 6.08 -1.05 2.52
CA GLU A 163 6.70 -1.44 3.78
C GLU A 163 6.96 -0.18 4.59
N GLN A 164 6.48 -0.10 5.81
CA GLN A 164 6.58 1.10 6.65
C GLN A 164 6.60 0.74 8.14
N ASP A 165 6.97 1.70 8.99
CA ASP A 165 6.86 1.54 10.43
C ASP A 165 5.42 1.21 10.83
N TRP A 166 5.23 0.32 11.79
CA TRP A 166 3.92 -0.12 12.25
C TRP A 166 3.02 1.03 12.74
N ASP A 167 3.62 2.12 13.18
CA ASP A 167 2.97 3.32 13.71
C ASP A 167 3.08 4.56 12.79
N ALA A 168 3.53 4.38 11.54
CA ALA A 168 3.66 5.47 10.57
C ALA A 168 2.35 6.26 10.36
N GLU A 169 1.20 5.58 10.49
CA GLU A 169 -0.14 6.17 10.43
C GLU A 169 -0.71 6.49 11.84
N GLY A 170 0.16 6.53 12.84
CA GLY A 170 -0.19 6.72 14.25
C GLY A 170 -0.34 5.41 15.02
N THR A 171 -0.08 5.46 16.32
CA THR A 171 -0.05 4.28 17.21
C THR A 171 -1.38 3.53 17.34
N ALA A 172 -2.48 4.11 16.86
CA ALA A 172 -3.82 3.51 16.85
C ALA A 172 -4.21 2.93 15.49
N TYR A 173 -3.31 2.88 14.50
CA TYR A 173 -3.64 2.36 13.17
C TYR A 173 -3.96 0.87 13.18
N TRP A 174 -3.18 0.06 13.90
CA TRP A 174 -3.40 -1.37 14.07
C TRP A 174 -4.08 -1.67 15.41
N ASP A 175 -5.08 -2.55 15.40
CA ASP A 175 -5.86 -2.91 16.61
C ASP A 175 -5.42 -4.24 17.21
N ARG A 176 -5.14 -5.24 16.36
CA ARG A 176 -4.84 -6.62 16.77
C ARG A 176 -3.64 -7.17 16.03
N ALA A 177 -2.93 -8.05 16.70
CA ALA A 177 -1.89 -8.90 16.13
C ALA A 177 -2.21 -10.38 16.39
N GLY A 178 -1.76 -11.27 15.51
CA GLY A 178 -1.99 -12.69 15.65
C GLY A 178 -1.08 -13.53 14.76
N ARG A 179 -0.87 -14.79 15.13
CA ARG A 179 -0.02 -15.73 14.37
C ARG A 179 -0.89 -16.64 13.52
N LEU A 180 -0.59 -16.69 12.25
CA LEU A 180 -1.18 -17.69 11.35
C LEU A 180 -0.33 -18.97 11.44
N PRO A 181 -0.89 -20.13 11.86
CA PRO A 181 -0.10 -21.36 12.07
C PRO A 181 0.66 -21.86 10.84
N ASN A 182 0.26 -21.41 9.65
CA ASN A 182 0.89 -21.75 8.39
C ASN A 182 2.14 -20.91 8.05
N ILE A 183 2.41 -19.85 8.83
CA ILE A 183 3.62 -19.01 8.71
C ILE A 183 4.53 -19.39 9.87
N VAL A 184 5.67 -20.02 9.54
CA VAL A 184 6.60 -20.55 10.54
C VAL A 184 7.76 -19.58 10.70
N VAL A 185 7.96 -19.14 11.95
CA VAL A 185 9.12 -18.34 12.32
C VAL A 185 10.29 -19.25 12.56
N GLY A 186 11.39 -19.05 11.84
CA GLY A 186 12.64 -19.81 12.04
C GLY A 186 13.55 -19.15 13.08
N ALA A 187 14.58 -19.87 13.53
CA ALA A 187 15.60 -19.30 14.43
C ALA A 187 16.39 -18.17 13.77
N GLU A 188 16.47 -18.14 12.43
CA GLU A 188 17.16 -17.12 11.64
C GLU A 188 16.29 -15.83 11.47
N ASP A 189 14.98 -15.93 11.68
CA ASP A 189 14.05 -14.80 11.56
C ASP A 189 14.07 -13.90 12.81
N SER A 190 14.81 -14.28 13.85
CA SER A 190 14.86 -13.55 15.14
C SER A 190 15.94 -12.46 15.19
N GLU A 191 16.87 -12.41 14.25
CA GLU A 191 17.78 -11.27 14.13
C GLU A 191 17.13 -10.16 13.27
N PRO A 192 17.14 -8.91 13.77
CA PRO A 192 16.68 -7.79 12.97
C PRO A 192 17.66 -7.64 11.79
N ALA A 193 17.21 -8.01 10.59
CA ALA A 193 17.89 -7.55 9.39
C ALA A 193 17.78 -6.03 9.42
N THR A 194 18.89 -5.35 9.76
CA THR A 194 19.01 -3.91 9.54
C THR A 194 18.89 -3.73 8.02
N PRO A 195 17.85 -3.09 7.49
CA PRO A 195 17.84 -2.75 6.09
C PRO A 195 19.07 -1.85 5.90
N GLU A 196 20.03 -2.27 5.08
CA GLU A 196 20.88 -1.28 4.42
C GLU A 196 19.91 -0.41 3.63
N VAL A 197 19.83 0.87 3.99
CA VAL A 197 19.06 1.86 3.25
C VAL A 197 19.69 1.89 1.86
N ASP A 198 19.05 1.24 0.91
CA ASP A 198 19.42 1.31 -0.49
C ASP A 198 19.21 2.78 -0.91
N PRO A 199 20.27 3.52 -1.28
CA PRO A 199 20.11 4.90 -1.74
C PRO A 199 19.23 5.03 -2.98
N ASP A 200 18.92 3.92 -3.65
CA ASP A 200 18.02 3.82 -4.80
C ASP A 200 16.59 3.34 -4.39
N GLU A 201 16.26 3.28 -3.09
CA GLU A 201 14.91 2.90 -2.67
C GLU A 201 13.89 3.92 -3.26
N PRO A 202 12.89 3.44 -4.02
CA PRO A 202 11.98 4.36 -4.69
C PRO A 202 11.17 5.14 -3.65
N VAL A 203 11.38 6.46 -3.62
CA VAL A 203 10.59 7.38 -2.77
C VAL A 203 9.11 7.18 -3.10
N VAL A 204 8.33 6.72 -2.13
CA VAL A 204 6.90 6.47 -2.29
C VAL A 204 6.17 7.82 -2.26
N PRO A 205 5.40 8.17 -3.31
CA PRO A 205 4.64 9.40 -3.30
C PRO A 205 3.48 9.33 -2.32
N VAL A 206 3.13 10.45 -1.71
CA VAL A 206 1.99 10.57 -0.80
C VAL A 206 0.74 11.07 -1.54
N PRO A 207 -0.45 10.57 -1.20
CA PRO A 207 -1.69 11.05 -1.76
C PRO A 207 -1.99 12.46 -1.24
N VAL A 208 -2.36 13.35 -2.15
CA VAL A 208 -2.66 14.74 -1.81
C VAL A 208 -3.93 15.22 -2.50
N GLU A 209 -4.60 16.19 -1.89
CA GLU A 209 -5.62 17.00 -2.53
C GLU A 209 -5.10 18.42 -2.75
N VAL A 210 -5.31 18.98 -3.95
CA VAL A 210 -4.88 20.33 -4.28
C VAL A 210 -5.85 21.35 -3.66
N ARG A 211 -5.33 22.28 -2.85
CA ARG A 211 -6.12 23.38 -2.26
C ARG A 211 -6.12 24.60 -3.19
N GLY A 212 -7.33 24.97 -3.66
CA GLY A 212 -7.51 26.10 -4.56
C GLY A 212 -7.02 25.84 -5.98
N SER A 213 -7.01 26.86 -6.83
CA SER A 213 -6.51 26.75 -8.21
C SER A 213 -5.03 27.11 -8.27
N VAL A 214 -4.17 26.15 -8.62
CA VAL A 214 -2.72 26.28 -8.51
C VAL A 214 -2.03 25.97 -9.83
N ASN A 215 -0.98 26.72 -10.15
CA ASN A 215 -0.16 26.47 -11.32
C ASN A 215 0.72 25.23 -11.12
N LEU A 216 0.64 24.29 -12.05
CA LEU A 216 1.61 23.21 -12.23
C LEU A 216 2.70 23.71 -13.18
N ARG A 217 3.97 23.44 -12.87
CA ARG A 217 5.13 24.00 -13.60
C ARG A 217 6.11 22.91 -13.98
N THR A 218 7.00 23.22 -14.92
CA THR A 218 8.05 22.30 -15.39
C THR A 218 9.18 22.09 -14.38
N GLY A 219 9.25 22.91 -13.31
CA GLY A 219 10.30 22.81 -12.30
C GLY A 219 9.92 23.48 -10.98
N PRO A 220 10.74 23.31 -9.92
CA PRO A 220 10.47 23.72 -8.55
C PRO A 220 10.71 25.22 -8.35
N GLY A 221 9.82 26.07 -8.86
CA GLY A 221 9.92 27.52 -8.70
C GLY A 221 8.94 28.31 -9.55
N LYS A 222 8.71 29.56 -9.17
CA LYS A 222 7.80 30.46 -9.90
C LYS A 222 8.33 30.86 -11.29
N ASN A 223 9.63 30.73 -11.50
CA ASN A 223 10.31 31.12 -12.76
C ASN A 223 10.20 30.03 -13.84
N TYR A 224 9.79 28.82 -13.46
CA TYR A 224 9.59 27.74 -14.42
C TYR A 224 8.28 27.89 -15.18
N GLU A 225 8.25 27.39 -16.41
CA GLU A 225 7.10 27.44 -17.29
C GLU A 225 5.87 26.80 -16.66
N ARG A 226 4.70 27.41 -16.90
CA ARG A 226 3.43 26.86 -16.45
C ARG A 226 2.89 25.82 -17.44
N LEU A 227 2.76 24.59 -17.00
CA LEU A 227 2.16 23.49 -17.77
C LEU A 227 0.62 23.64 -17.85
N CYS A 228 -0.01 23.88 -16.70
CA CYS A 228 -1.46 24.08 -16.60
C CYS A 228 -1.85 24.69 -15.25
N VAL A 229 -3.13 24.96 -15.09
CA VAL A 229 -3.75 25.25 -13.79
C VAL A 229 -4.47 24.00 -13.32
N VAL A 230 -4.14 23.53 -12.11
CA VAL A 230 -4.85 22.43 -11.43
C VAL A 230 -5.88 23.04 -10.51
N ARG A 231 -7.12 22.55 -10.57
CA ARG A 231 -8.23 23.06 -9.76
C ARG A 231 -8.18 22.49 -8.34
N GLY A 232 -8.68 23.25 -7.38
CA GLY A 232 -8.89 22.76 -6.02
C GLY A 232 -9.81 21.54 -6.00
N GLY A 233 -9.53 20.62 -5.07
CA GLY A 233 -10.22 19.34 -5.00
C GLY A 233 -9.67 18.27 -5.96
N THR A 234 -8.66 18.61 -6.79
CA THR A 234 -8.00 17.61 -7.64
C THR A 234 -7.12 16.72 -6.77
N TYR A 235 -7.35 15.42 -6.90
CA TYR A 235 -6.50 14.39 -6.31
C TYR A 235 -5.20 14.24 -7.09
N GLY A 236 -4.08 14.01 -6.38
CA GLY A 236 -2.77 13.76 -6.99
C GLY A 236 -1.89 12.90 -6.09
N LEU A 237 -0.75 12.50 -6.63
CA LEU A 237 0.32 11.86 -5.89
C LEU A 237 1.53 12.79 -5.90
N ALA A 238 1.99 13.19 -4.72
CA ALA A 238 3.11 14.10 -4.55
C ALA A 238 4.30 13.42 -3.89
N TYR A 239 5.49 13.76 -4.35
CA TYR A 239 6.73 13.39 -3.68
C TYR A 239 7.02 14.36 -2.54
N PRO A 240 7.81 13.93 -1.52
CA PRO A 240 8.26 14.83 -0.47
C PRO A 240 8.79 16.14 -1.04
N ALA A 241 8.44 17.24 -0.39
CA ALA A 241 8.81 18.57 -0.86
C ALA A 241 10.29 18.84 -0.69
N GLU A 242 10.93 19.34 -1.75
CA GLU A 242 12.27 19.93 -1.70
C GLU A 242 12.13 21.44 -1.90
N ASP A 243 12.73 22.24 -1.02
CA ASP A 243 12.68 23.71 -1.06
C ASP A 243 11.25 24.29 -1.16
N GLY A 244 10.27 23.60 -0.54
CA GLY A 244 8.86 23.99 -0.55
C GLY A 244 8.11 23.70 -1.85
N TRP A 245 8.67 22.91 -2.74
CA TRP A 245 8.04 22.43 -3.97
C TRP A 245 8.00 20.90 -3.99
N SER A 246 6.84 20.34 -4.33
CA SER A 246 6.67 18.92 -4.54
C SER A 246 6.54 18.60 -6.02
N HIS A 247 7.21 17.57 -6.47
CA HIS A 247 6.89 16.92 -7.74
C HIS A 247 5.56 16.20 -7.58
N ILE A 248 4.60 16.44 -8.47
CA ILE A 248 3.23 15.93 -8.36
C ILE A 248 2.73 15.40 -9.70
N VAL A 249 1.95 14.34 -9.63
CA VAL A 249 1.20 13.76 -10.75
C VAL A 249 -0.28 13.99 -10.50
N VAL A 250 -0.97 14.63 -11.44
CA VAL A 250 -2.41 14.92 -11.36
C VAL A 250 -3.14 14.50 -12.64
N PRO A 251 -4.43 14.12 -12.56
CA PRO A 251 -5.23 13.79 -13.74
C PRO A 251 -5.48 15.03 -14.61
N LYS A 252 -5.51 14.83 -15.93
CA LYS A 252 -5.85 15.84 -16.94
C LYS A 252 -6.69 15.22 -18.06
N GLY A 253 -8.02 15.28 -17.93
CA GLY A 253 -8.94 14.56 -18.81
C GLY A 253 -8.75 13.05 -18.69
N ASP A 254 -8.53 12.36 -19.81
CA ASP A 254 -8.24 10.92 -19.84
C ASP A 254 -6.74 10.58 -19.70
N SER A 255 -5.89 11.57 -19.44
CA SER A 255 -4.44 11.45 -19.27
C SER A 255 -4.00 12.02 -17.91
N PHE A 256 -2.68 12.07 -17.71
CA PHE A 256 -2.05 12.64 -16.52
C PHE A 256 -1.02 13.67 -16.94
N VAL A 257 -0.74 14.61 -16.06
CA VAL A 257 0.34 15.58 -16.21
C VAL A 257 1.20 15.57 -14.95
N GLU A 258 2.49 15.52 -15.16
CA GLU A 258 3.52 15.64 -14.12
C GLU A 258 4.11 17.04 -14.12
N GLY A 259 4.52 17.51 -12.94
CA GLY A 259 5.20 18.77 -12.78
C GLY A 259 5.41 19.13 -11.32
N TYR A 260 5.72 20.37 -11.06
CA TYR A 260 6.01 20.88 -9.73
C TYR A 260 4.93 21.84 -9.27
N MET A 261 4.54 21.69 -8.00
CA MET A 261 3.58 22.53 -7.32
C MET A 261 4.14 22.94 -5.95
N ASN A 262 3.86 24.17 -5.52
CA ASN A 262 4.29 24.58 -4.18
C ASN A 262 3.53 23.78 -3.12
N ALA A 263 4.27 23.13 -2.24
CA ALA A 263 3.77 22.17 -1.26
C ALA A 263 2.70 22.73 -0.31
N LYS A 264 2.70 24.03 -0.04
CA LYS A 264 1.67 24.68 0.80
C LYS A 264 0.24 24.58 0.28
N TYR A 265 0.08 24.24 -1.01
CA TYR A 265 -1.23 24.03 -1.64
C TYR A 265 -1.64 22.55 -1.71
N LEU A 266 -0.85 21.67 -1.10
CA LEU A 266 -1.09 20.24 -1.06
C LEU A 266 -1.54 19.86 0.35
N GLU A 267 -2.66 19.21 0.44
CA GLU A 267 -3.17 18.59 1.67
C GLU A 267 -2.98 17.09 1.55
N GLU A 268 -2.17 16.52 2.42
CA GLU A 268 -1.99 15.08 2.48
C GLU A 268 -3.30 14.40 2.89
N LEU A 269 -3.66 13.35 2.17
CA LEU A 269 -4.83 12.53 2.47
C LEU A 269 -4.37 11.34 3.32
N VAL A 270 -4.53 11.47 4.62
CA VAL A 270 -4.25 10.41 5.62
C VAL A 270 -5.30 9.29 5.57
#